data_6a7c8060b958fa87bbbbc40fa116166f
#
_entry.id   6a7c8060b958fa87bbbbc40fa116166f
#
_cell.length_a   1.000
_cell.length_b   1.000
_cell.length_c   1.000
_cell.angle_alpha   90.00
_cell.angle_beta   90.00
_cell.angle_gamma   90.00
#
_symmetry.space_group_name_H-M   'P 1'
#
loop_
_entity.id
_entity.type
_entity.pdbx_description
1 polymer ?
#
loop_
_entity_poly.entity_id
_entity_poly.type
_entity_poly.pdbx_seq_one_letter_code
_entity_poly.pdbx_strand_id
1 'polypeptide(L)'
;MNRIFYNGNIITMDETCPRVEAVFIKNGIIRSRGGSSEILKLRGKDTLCTDLQVKTMMPGFIDGHSHFTGVANSLSQCDLSEASDFEDLIQRMKQFIEENKIPEGEWVSGVNYDHNFLREKAHPDRKVLDRISETHPIVVIHASSHMGAVNSEALRRQGLDSGTSDPQGGRYGRDPETGELDGYLEENSFIQ
;
A
#
# COMPACT_ATOMS: atom_id res chain seq x y z
N MET A 1 6.97 -12.91 -32.53
CA MET A 1 8.28 -12.27 -32.37
C MET A 1 9.24 -13.24 -31.71
N ASN A 2 10.45 -13.41 -32.28
CA ASN A 2 11.44 -14.33 -31.75
C ASN A 2 12.52 -13.55 -30.99
N ARG A 3 12.98 -14.09 -29.85
CA ARG A 3 14.03 -13.46 -29.02
C ARG A 3 15.07 -14.50 -28.60
N ILE A 4 16.32 -14.07 -28.53
CA ILE A 4 17.40 -14.79 -27.87
C ILE A 4 18.02 -13.89 -26.82
N PHE A 5 18.10 -14.41 -25.60
CA PHE A 5 18.96 -13.84 -24.57
C PHE A 5 20.17 -14.75 -24.43
N TYR A 6 21.37 -14.17 -24.43
CA TYR A 6 22.63 -14.93 -24.41
C TYR A 6 23.70 -14.25 -23.55
N ASN A 7 24.80 -14.94 -23.31
CA ASN A 7 25.91 -14.46 -22.49
C ASN A 7 25.45 -14.02 -21.09
N GLY A 8 24.64 -14.84 -20.43
CA GLY A 8 24.10 -14.58 -19.12
C GLY A 8 24.25 -15.74 -18.13
N ASN A 9 23.91 -15.46 -16.87
CA ASN A 9 23.69 -16.48 -15.86
C ASN A 9 22.18 -16.65 -15.70
N ILE A 10 21.59 -17.56 -16.47
CA ILE A 10 20.14 -17.74 -16.50
C ILE A 10 19.72 -18.85 -15.55
N ILE A 11 18.97 -18.50 -14.51
CA ILE A 11 18.37 -19.42 -13.54
C ILE A 11 17.07 -19.95 -14.13
N THR A 12 16.97 -21.26 -14.32
CA THR A 12 15.83 -21.86 -15.03
C THR A 12 14.68 -22.29 -14.13
N MET A 13 14.93 -22.42 -12.82
CA MET A 13 14.03 -23.04 -11.84
C MET A 13 13.70 -24.52 -12.14
N ASP A 14 14.47 -25.17 -13.03
CA ASP A 14 14.39 -26.60 -13.35
C ASP A 14 15.53 -27.32 -12.65
N GLU A 15 15.21 -28.23 -11.74
CA GLU A 15 16.19 -28.99 -10.96
C GLU A 15 17.19 -29.81 -11.80
N THR A 16 16.73 -30.28 -12.97
CA THR A 16 17.56 -31.09 -13.89
C THR A 16 18.55 -30.26 -14.69
N CYS A 17 18.29 -28.95 -14.83
CA CYS A 17 19.13 -28.01 -15.56
C CYS A 17 19.03 -26.59 -14.96
N PRO A 18 19.55 -26.40 -13.75
CA PRO A 18 19.24 -25.20 -12.95
C PRO A 18 19.82 -23.90 -13.52
N ARG A 19 20.84 -24.00 -14.38
CA ARG A 19 21.51 -22.82 -14.97
C ARG A 19 21.88 -23.07 -16.44
N VAL A 20 21.70 -22.02 -17.26
CA VAL A 20 22.13 -22.00 -18.68
C VAL A 20 22.68 -20.61 -19.02
N GLU A 21 23.37 -20.47 -20.15
CA GLU A 21 23.91 -19.19 -20.63
C GLU A 21 22.97 -18.46 -21.57
N ALA A 22 22.05 -19.17 -22.21
CA ALA A 22 21.17 -18.61 -23.23
C ALA A 22 19.82 -19.32 -23.28
N VAL A 23 18.80 -18.56 -23.75
CA VAL A 23 17.45 -19.06 -24.04
C VAL A 23 16.96 -18.50 -25.37
N PHE A 24 16.24 -19.35 -26.14
CA PHE A 24 15.51 -18.95 -27.34
C PHE A 24 14.02 -18.97 -27.09
N ILE A 25 13.37 -17.83 -27.33
CA ILE A 25 11.92 -17.61 -27.12
C ILE A 25 11.29 -17.41 -28.50
N LYS A 26 10.26 -18.19 -28.78
CA LYS A 26 9.45 -18.08 -30.00
C LYS A 26 7.98 -17.89 -29.62
N ASN A 27 7.38 -16.78 -30.05
CA ASN A 27 5.97 -16.47 -29.76
C ASN A 27 5.63 -16.53 -28.27
N GLY A 28 6.50 -15.96 -27.43
CA GLY A 28 6.29 -15.90 -25.97
C GLY A 28 6.64 -17.18 -25.20
N ILE A 29 7.04 -18.25 -25.89
CA ILE A 29 7.36 -19.56 -25.28
C ILE A 29 8.85 -19.84 -25.39
N ILE A 30 9.49 -20.25 -24.30
CA ILE A 30 10.88 -20.75 -24.30
C ILE A 30 10.90 -22.08 -25.09
N ARG A 31 11.65 -22.13 -26.18
CA ARG A 31 11.75 -23.29 -27.05
C ARG A 31 13.06 -24.05 -26.91
N SER A 32 14.12 -23.36 -26.57
CA SER A 32 15.43 -23.95 -26.35
C SER A 32 16.20 -23.18 -25.30
N ARG A 33 17.07 -23.88 -24.60
CA ARG A 33 17.98 -23.36 -23.59
C ARG A 33 19.31 -24.11 -23.64
N GLY A 34 20.41 -23.46 -23.30
CA GLY A 34 21.73 -24.09 -23.33
C GLY A 34 22.86 -23.07 -23.34
N GLY A 35 23.99 -23.47 -23.92
CA GLY A 35 25.13 -22.58 -24.09
C GLY A 35 24.88 -21.50 -25.15
N SER A 36 25.48 -20.32 -24.97
CA SER A 36 25.32 -19.19 -25.86
C SER A 36 25.63 -19.51 -27.33
N SER A 37 26.72 -20.27 -27.58
CA SER A 37 27.13 -20.63 -28.94
C SER A 37 26.15 -21.56 -29.64
N GLU A 38 25.44 -22.39 -28.90
CA GLU A 38 24.44 -23.32 -29.41
C GLU A 38 23.14 -22.57 -29.74
N ILE A 39 22.64 -21.80 -28.78
CA ILE A 39 21.37 -21.09 -28.93
C ILE A 39 21.43 -20.01 -30.00
N LEU A 40 22.57 -19.35 -30.18
CA LEU A 40 22.76 -18.34 -31.23
C LEU A 40 22.66 -18.93 -32.66
N LYS A 41 22.88 -20.22 -32.86
CA LYS A 41 22.65 -20.91 -34.16
C LYS A 41 21.18 -20.92 -34.56
N LEU A 42 20.25 -20.74 -33.61
CA LEU A 42 18.80 -20.69 -33.88
C LEU A 42 18.33 -19.30 -34.34
N ARG A 43 19.25 -18.34 -34.47
CA ARG A 43 18.94 -16.98 -34.90
C ARG A 43 18.43 -16.97 -36.35
N GLY A 44 17.21 -16.47 -36.54
CA GLY A 44 16.64 -16.16 -37.85
C GLY A 44 16.67 -14.67 -38.16
N LYS A 45 16.21 -14.28 -39.35
CA LYS A 45 16.23 -12.87 -39.84
C LYS A 45 15.49 -11.94 -38.90
N ASP A 46 14.36 -12.39 -38.29
CA ASP A 46 13.49 -11.57 -37.41
C ASP A 46 13.71 -11.88 -35.93
N THR A 47 14.88 -12.39 -35.55
CA THR A 47 15.20 -12.73 -34.17
C THR A 47 15.94 -11.59 -33.49
N LEU A 48 15.34 -11.00 -32.45
CA LEU A 48 16.02 -10.03 -31.59
C LEU A 48 16.97 -10.76 -30.64
N CYS A 49 18.26 -10.41 -30.69
CA CYS A 49 19.28 -10.96 -29.80
C CYS A 49 19.68 -9.89 -28.75
N THR A 50 19.64 -10.28 -27.50
CA THR A 50 20.02 -9.43 -26.36
C THR A 50 21.19 -10.05 -25.62
N ASP A 51 22.32 -9.37 -25.57
CA ASP A 51 23.48 -9.75 -24.77
C ASP A 51 23.20 -9.39 -23.31
N LEU A 52 23.22 -10.35 -22.42
CA LEU A 52 23.02 -10.15 -20.98
C LEU A 52 24.27 -9.63 -20.27
N GLN A 53 25.42 -9.59 -20.94
CA GLN A 53 26.66 -9.07 -20.35
C GLN A 53 26.99 -9.73 -19.00
N VAL A 54 26.86 -11.05 -18.92
CA VAL A 54 27.06 -11.86 -17.71
C VAL A 54 26.06 -11.57 -16.59
N LYS A 55 25.05 -10.74 -16.81
CA LYS A 55 24.00 -10.46 -15.83
C LYS A 55 23.12 -11.69 -15.60
N THR A 56 22.53 -11.75 -14.42
CA THR A 56 21.58 -12.81 -14.07
C THR A 56 20.20 -12.52 -14.63
N MET A 57 19.60 -13.53 -15.26
CA MET A 57 18.20 -13.54 -15.69
C MET A 57 17.47 -14.69 -14.99
N MET A 58 16.26 -14.46 -14.54
CA MET A 58 15.42 -15.47 -13.89
C MET A 58 13.95 -15.23 -14.24
N PRO A 59 13.06 -16.22 -14.06
CA PRO A 59 11.62 -16.00 -14.15
C PRO A 59 11.16 -14.90 -13.22
N GLY A 60 10.18 -14.10 -13.64
CA GLY A 60 9.54 -13.13 -12.77
C GLY A 60 8.84 -13.82 -11.59
N PHE A 61 8.79 -13.15 -10.47
CA PHE A 61 8.04 -13.63 -9.30
C PHE A 61 6.55 -13.65 -9.62
N ILE A 62 5.86 -14.70 -9.14
CA ILE A 62 4.41 -14.79 -9.14
C ILE A 62 3.98 -14.70 -7.68
N ASP A 63 3.33 -13.60 -7.31
CA ASP A 63 2.73 -13.45 -6.00
C ASP A 63 1.39 -14.19 -5.99
N GLY A 64 1.32 -15.28 -5.26
CA GLY A 64 0.12 -16.10 -5.12
C GLY A 64 -0.92 -15.51 -4.16
N HIS A 65 -0.57 -14.45 -3.40
CA HIS A 65 -1.46 -13.74 -2.49
C HIS A 65 -1.14 -12.25 -2.52
N SER A 66 -1.98 -11.47 -3.18
CA SER A 66 -1.77 -10.03 -3.35
C SER A 66 -3.01 -9.23 -2.99
N HIS A 67 -2.81 -8.13 -2.27
CA HIS A 67 -3.84 -7.14 -1.95
C HIS A 67 -3.79 -5.97 -2.94
N PHE A 68 -3.86 -6.25 -4.24
CA PHE A 68 -3.73 -5.27 -5.31
C PHE A 68 -4.68 -4.07 -5.14
N THR A 69 -5.94 -4.33 -4.79
CA THR A 69 -6.93 -3.26 -4.53
C THR A 69 -6.56 -2.43 -3.30
N GLY A 70 -6.01 -3.05 -2.27
CA GLY A 70 -5.49 -2.34 -1.10
C GLY A 70 -4.36 -1.38 -1.46
N VAL A 71 -3.39 -1.84 -2.26
CA VAL A 71 -2.31 -0.97 -2.77
C VAL A 71 -2.86 0.14 -3.65
N ALA A 72 -3.80 -0.16 -4.56
CA ALA A 72 -4.41 0.86 -5.41
C ALA A 72 -5.14 1.93 -4.58
N ASN A 73 -5.86 1.54 -3.54
CA ASN A 73 -6.55 2.47 -2.64
C ASN A 73 -5.55 3.32 -1.84
N SER A 74 -4.43 2.76 -1.38
CA SER A 74 -3.43 3.52 -0.63
C SER A 74 -2.79 4.66 -1.44
N LEU A 75 -2.76 4.55 -2.78
CA LEU A 75 -2.26 5.62 -3.65
C LEU A 75 -3.16 6.88 -3.65
N SER A 76 -4.40 6.77 -3.20
CA SER A 76 -5.34 7.89 -3.04
C SER A 76 -5.47 8.38 -1.60
N GLN A 77 -4.58 7.96 -0.72
CA GLN A 77 -4.60 8.25 0.71
C GLN A 77 -3.28 8.91 1.14
N CYS A 78 -3.32 9.71 2.19
CA CYS A 78 -2.12 10.32 2.77
C CYS A 78 -1.31 9.26 3.53
N ASP A 79 -0.09 9.00 3.14
CA ASP A 79 0.79 8.10 3.90
C ASP A 79 1.35 8.81 5.14
N LEU A 80 1.04 8.26 6.31
CA LEU A 80 1.43 8.77 7.63
C LEU A 80 2.49 7.90 8.31
N SER A 81 3.08 6.94 7.59
CA SER A 81 4.08 6.00 8.15
C SER A 81 5.29 6.68 8.77
N GLU A 82 5.64 7.87 8.27
CA GLU A 82 6.79 8.66 8.73
C GLU A 82 6.38 9.82 9.67
N ALA A 83 5.12 9.86 10.12
CA ALA A 83 4.69 10.91 11.04
C ALA A 83 5.38 10.77 12.40
N SER A 84 6.02 11.84 12.87
CA SER A 84 6.79 11.85 14.11
C SER A 84 5.99 12.26 15.35
N ASP A 85 4.92 13.01 15.17
CA ASP A 85 4.02 13.51 16.22
C ASP A 85 2.69 13.99 15.62
N PHE A 86 1.76 14.43 16.46
CA PHE A 86 0.45 14.93 16.01
C PHE A 86 0.55 16.16 15.12
N GLU A 87 1.52 17.03 15.36
CA GLU A 87 1.70 18.22 14.54
C GLU A 87 2.16 17.87 13.13
N ASP A 88 3.14 16.97 13.00
CA ASP A 88 3.60 16.46 11.70
C ASP A 88 2.46 15.72 10.96
N LEU A 89 1.68 14.88 11.67
CA LEU A 89 0.50 14.23 11.11
C LEU A 89 -0.50 15.25 10.54
N ILE A 90 -0.82 16.31 11.29
CA ILE A 90 -1.72 17.36 10.85
C ILE A 90 -1.18 18.06 9.60
N GLN A 91 0.10 18.42 9.57
CA GLN A 91 0.71 19.10 8.44
C GLN A 91 0.70 18.24 7.18
N ARG A 92 1.03 16.96 7.27
CA ARG A 92 0.97 16.01 6.15
C ARG A 92 -0.43 15.91 5.56
N MET A 93 -1.44 15.79 6.41
CA MET A 93 -2.84 15.72 5.98
C MET A 93 -3.31 17.01 5.31
N LYS A 94 -2.96 18.18 5.85
CA LYS A 94 -3.27 19.49 5.24
C LYS A 94 -2.61 19.64 3.88
N GLN A 95 -1.32 19.31 3.79
CA GLN A 95 -0.57 19.35 2.53
C GLN A 95 -1.20 18.41 1.49
N PHE A 96 -1.59 17.21 1.91
CA PHE A 96 -2.25 16.24 1.02
C PHE A 96 -3.59 16.78 0.46
N ILE A 97 -4.41 17.42 1.28
CA ILE A 97 -5.67 18.06 0.86
C ILE A 97 -5.39 19.14 -0.18
N GLU A 98 -4.41 20.01 0.08
CA GLU A 98 -4.07 21.14 -0.78
C GLU A 98 -3.47 20.68 -2.13
N GLU A 99 -2.49 19.78 -2.10
CA GLU A 99 -1.82 19.27 -3.31
C GLU A 99 -2.78 18.52 -4.24
N ASN A 100 -3.69 17.73 -3.66
CA ASN A 100 -4.69 16.98 -4.42
C ASN A 100 -5.97 17.78 -4.71
N LYS A 101 -6.06 19.03 -4.22
CA LYS A 101 -7.20 19.93 -4.41
C LYS A 101 -8.53 19.26 -4.05
N ILE A 102 -8.56 18.56 -2.92
CA ILE A 102 -9.73 17.81 -2.49
C ILE A 102 -10.88 18.79 -2.19
N PRO A 103 -12.04 18.65 -2.83
CA PRO A 103 -13.16 19.56 -2.61
C PRO A 103 -13.67 19.51 -1.17
N GLU A 104 -14.13 20.64 -0.64
CA GLU A 104 -14.79 20.66 0.67
C GLU A 104 -15.93 19.65 0.76
N GLY A 105 -15.97 18.94 1.86
CA GLY A 105 -16.97 17.93 2.11
C GLY A 105 -16.61 16.53 1.59
N GLU A 106 -15.58 16.35 0.81
CA GLU A 106 -15.10 15.01 0.42
C GLU A 106 -14.32 14.36 1.58
N TRP A 107 -14.39 13.03 1.65
CA TRP A 107 -13.65 12.24 2.64
C TRP A 107 -12.15 12.30 2.37
N VAL A 108 -11.37 12.46 3.44
CA VAL A 108 -9.92 12.43 3.38
C VAL A 108 -9.38 11.35 4.32
N SER A 109 -8.59 10.43 3.76
CA SER A 109 -8.02 9.31 4.50
C SER A 109 -6.51 9.45 4.63
N GLY A 110 -6.00 9.29 5.85
CA GLY A 110 -4.58 9.04 6.13
C GLY A 110 -4.39 7.58 6.56
N VAL A 111 -3.25 6.98 6.20
CA VAL A 111 -2.98 5.56 6.48
C VAL A 111 -1.62 5.36 7.11
N ASN A 112 -1.43 4.21 7.73
CA ASN A 112 -0.13 3.74 8.23
C ASN A 112 0.44 4.53 9.43
N TYR A 113 -0.33 5.38 10.13
CA TYR A 113 0.23 5.93 11.37
C TYR A 113 0.42 4.82 12.41
N ASP A 114 1.45 4.93 13.22
CA ASP A 114 1.68 4.03 14.35
C ASP A 114 1.92 4.88 15.62
N HIS A 115 0.99 4.78 16.57
CA HIS A 115 1.04 5.53 17.81
C HIS A 115 2.31 5.24 18.64
N ASN A 116 2.96 4.07 18.44
CA ASN A 116 4.22 3.71 19.12
C ASN A 116 5.41 4.54 18.61
N PHE A 117 5.34 5.07 17.39
CA PHE A 117 6.38 5.93 16.82
C PHE A 117 6.10 7.42 17.02
N LEU A 118 4.83 7.81 17.24
CA LEU A 118 4.51 9.19 17.55
C LEU A 118 5.10 9.62 18.90
N ARG A 119 5.53 10.88 19.01
CA ARG A 119 6.08 11.45 20.25
C ARG A 119 5.11 11.35 21.44
N GLU A 120 3.82 11.51 21.18
CA GLU A 120 2.75 11.45 22.17
C GLU A 120 2.51 10.04 22.71
N LYS A 121 2.97 8.99 22.01
CA LYS A 121 2.72 7.57 22.35
C LYS A 121 1.24 7.27 22.56
N ALA A 122 0.38 7.93 21.79
CA ALA A 122 -1.07 7.86 21.88
C ALA A 122 -1.70 7.89 20.49
N HIS A 123 -2.92 7.40 20.37
CA HIS A 123 -3.73 7.60 19.19
C HIS A 123 -4.20 9.05 19.10
N PRO A 124 -4.27 9.67 17.91
CA PRO A 124 -4.90 10.97 17.76
C PRO A 124 -6.39 10.88 18.10
N ASP A 125 -6.93 11.89 18.74
CA ASP A 125 -8.34 12.04 19.01
C ASP A 125 -9.02 12.98 17.99
N ARG A 126 -10.36 13.15 18.09
CA ARG A 126 -11.10 14.06 17.22
C ARG A 126 -10.58 15.49 17.30
N LYS A 127 -10.14 15.96 18.48
CA LYS A 127 -9.65 17.34 18.69
C LYS A 127 -8.35 17.59 17.91
N VAL A 128 -7.48 16.57 17.84
CA VAL A 128 -6.28 16.59 16.99
C VAL A 128 -6.67 16.64 15.53
N LEU A 129 -7.60 15.78 15.09
CA LEU A 129 -8.01 15.67 13.70
C LEU A 129 -8.88 16.85 13.21
N ASP A 130 -9.65 17.49 14.08
CA ASP A 130 -10.40 18.73 13.77
C ASP A 130 -9.45 19.87 13.36
N ARG A 131 -8.21 19.88 13.85
CA ARG A 131 -7.19 20.84 13.44
C ARG A 131 -6.73 20.67 11.99
N ILE A 132 -6.99 19.52 11.37
CA ILE A 132 -6.72 19.30 9.94
C ILE A 132 -7.77 20.03 9.13
N SER A 133 -9.04 19.77 9.38
CA SER A 133 -10.17 20.39 8.71
C SER A 133 -11.46 20.22 9.53
N GLU A 134 -12.28 21.27 9.56
CA GLU A 134 -13.63 21.22 10.12
C GLU A 134 -14.70 20.92 9.06
N THR A 135 -14.35 20.98 7.77
CA THR A 135 -15.29 20.78 6.66
C THR A 135 -15.15 19.45 5.96
N HIS A 136 -13.95 18.84 6.01
CA HIS A 136 -13.72 17.51 5.47
C HIS A 136 -13.92 16.46 6.57
N PRO A 137 -14.65 15.37 6.31
CA PRO A 137 -14.62 14.19 7.18
C PRO A 137 -13.24 13.53 7.05
N ILE A 138 -12.52 13.49 8.16
CA ILE A 138 -11.15 12.93 8.23
C ILE A 138 -11.19 11.56 8.89
N VAL A 139 -10.48 10.61 8.32
CA VAL A 139 -10.17 9.32 8.94
C VAL A 139 -8.67 9.06 8.86
N VAL A 140 -8.07 8.64 9.96
CA VAL A 140 -6.68 8.15 9.98
C VAL A 140 -6.65 6.69 10.43
N ILE A 141 -5.97 5.87 9.67
CA ILE A 141 -5.95 4.41 9.81
C ILE A 141 -4.61 3.98 10.39
N HIS A 142 -4.65 3.26 11.49
CA HIS A 142 -3.44 2.70 12.10
C HIS A 142 -2.77 1.66 11.20
N ALA A 143 -1.47 1.48 11.32
CA ALA A 143 -0.68 0.52 10.54
C ALA A 143 -1.16 -0.93 10.66
N SER A 144 -1.82 -1.30 11.77
CA SER A 144 -2.45 -2.62 11.93
C SER A 144 -3.72 -2.82 11.10
N SER A 145 -4.34 -1.75 10.60
CA SER A 145 -5.66 -1.74 9.93
C SER A 145 -6.84 -2.21 10.80
N HIS A 146 -6.66 -2.39 12.12
CA HIS A 146 -7.70 -2.80 13.05
C HIS A 146 -8.29 -1.65 13.87
N MET A 147 -7.70 -0.48 13.78
CA MET A 147 -8.10 0.71 14.53
C MET A 147 -7.78 1.97 13.76
N GLY A 148 -8.44 3.04 14.15
CA GLY A 148 -8.21 4.34 13.55
C GLY A 148 -8.86 5.45 14.39
N ALA A 149 -8.79 6.65 13.87
CA ALA A 149 -9.46 7.80 14.49
C ALA A 149 -10.12 8.66 13.42
N VAL A 150 -11.19 9.35 13.82
CA VAL A 150 -11.97 10.22 12.95
C VAL A 150 -12.20 11.59 13.63
N ASN A 151 -12.38 12.63 12.81
CA ASN A 151 -12.71 13.95 13.31
C ASN A 151 -14.20 14.11 13.63
N SER A 152 -14.57 15.27 14.18
CA SER A 152 -15.95 15.58 14.55
C SER A 152 -16.90 15.60 13.35
N GLU A 153 -16.45 16.04 12.17
CA GLU A 153 -17.25 16.04 10.95
C GLU A 153 -17.55 14.62 10.46
N ALA A 154 -16.60 13.70 10.56
CA ALA A 154 -16.80 12.31 10.23
C ALA A 154 -17.81 11.63 11.18
N LEU A 155 -17.69 11.85 12.50
CA LEU A 155 -18.67 11.37 13.49
C LEU A 155 -20.08 11.88 13.17
N ARG A 156 -20.21 13.19 12.92
CA ARG A 156 -21.48 13.82 12.57
C ARG A 156 -22.11 13.19 11.32
N ARG A 157 -21.34 12.93 10.27
CA ARG A 157 -21.84 12.34 9.03
C ARG A 157 -22.30 10.90 9.19
N GLN A 158 -21.64 10.16 10.06
CA GLN A 158 -22.02 8.79 10.39
C GLN A 158 -23.17 8.72 11.40
N GLY A 159 -23.65 9.85 11.93
CA GLY A 159 -24.69 9.89 12.93
C GLY A 159 -24.27 9.30 14.27
N LEU A 160 -22.95 9.33 14.56
CA LEU A 160 -22.37 8.82 15.79
C LEU A 160 -22.33 9.92 16.85
N ASP A 161 -22.85 9.64 18.04
CA ASP A 161 -22.90 10.55 19.16
C ASP A 161 -22.63 9.85 20.51
N SER A 162 -22.74 10.57 21.61
CA SER A 162 -22.53 10.04 22.98
C SER A 162 -23.52 8.92 23.36
N GLY A 163 -24.68 8.86 22.72
CA GLY A 163 -25.70 7.83 22.93
C GLY A 163 -25.48 6.57 22.10
N THR A 164 -24.56 6.57 21.14
CA THR A 164 -24.29 5.44 20.27
C THR A 164 -23.62 4.34 21.05
N SER A 165 -24.21 3.13 21.05
CA SER A 165 -23.64 1.95 21.72
C SER A 165 -22.49 1.35 20.91
N ASP A 166 -21.52 0.74 21.60
CA ASP A 166 -20.46 -0.02 20.93
C ASP A 166 -21.06 -1.18 20.13
N PRO A 167 -20.59 -1.42 18.90
CA PRO A 167 -21.01 -2.58 18.12
C PRO A 167 -20.44 -3.85 18.71
N GLN A 168 -21.06 -4.98 18.41
CA GLN A 168 -20.54 -6.29 18.84
C GLN A 168 -19.12 -6.51 18.25
N GLY A 169 -18.14 -6.70 19.12
CA GLY A 169 -16.74 -6.94 18.72
C GLY A 169 -16.00 -5.67 18.27
N GLY A 170 -16.48 -4.49 18.65
CA GLY A 170 -15.79 -3.22 18.42
C GLY A 170 -16.02 -2.24 19.57
N ARG A 171 -15.29 -1.13 19.58
CA ARG A 171 -15.39 -0.12 20.62
C ARG A 171 -15.22 1.28 20.03
N TYR A 172 -16.04 2.20 20.52
CA TYR A 172 -15.86 3.65 20.36
C TYR A 172 -15.07 4.22 21.52
N GLY A 173 -14.02 4.97 21.25
CA GLY A 173 -13.32 5.75 22.26
C GLY A 173 -14.20 6.84 22.82
N ARG A 174 -14.07 7.10 24.13
CA ARG A 174 -14.87 8.12 24.84
C ARG A 174 -14.00 8.94 25.77
N ASP A 175 -14.25 10.22 25.78
CA ASP A 175 -13.70 11.13 26.76
C ASP A 175 -14.17 10.71 28.16
N PRO A 176 -13.27 10.42 29.09
CA PRO A 176 -13.63 9.87 30.41
C PRO A 176 -14.39 10.87 31.30
N GLU A 177 -14.31 12.17 31.03
CA GLU A 177 -14.96 13.20 31.82
C GLU A 177 -16.36 13.52 31.30
N THR A 178 -16.54 13.52 29.96
CA THR A 178 -17.80 13.95 29.35
C THR A 178 -18.63 12.79 28.81
N GLY A 179 -18.02 11.63 28.56
CA GLY A 179 -18.67 10.48 27.90
C GLY A 179 -18.89 10.68 26.40
N GLU A 180 -18.47 11.81 25.83
CA GLU A 180 -18.54 12.06 24.40
C GLU A 180 -17.56 11.16 23.63
N LEU A 181 -17.88 10.85 22.37
CA LEU A 181 -16.96 10.13 21.50
C LEU A 181 -15.71 10.97 21.25
N ASP A 182 -14.54 10.39 21.49
CA ASP A 182 -13.24 11.05 21.29
C ASP A 182 -12.69 10.88 19.86
N GLY A 183 -13.39 10.12 19.02
CA GLY A 183 -13.02 9.84 17.63
C GLY A 183 -12.24 8.56 17.43
N TYR A 184 -11.75 7.88 18.47
CA TYR A 184 -11.09 6.59 18.35
C TYR A 184 -12.07 5.47 18.05
N LEU A 185 -11.72 4.59 17.09
CA LEU A 185 -12.51 3.47 16.60
C LEU A 185 -11.65 2.21 16.59
N GLU A 186 -12.20 1.08 17.07
CA GLU A 186 -11.49 -0.18 17.20
C GLU A 186 -12.33 -1.35 16.69
N GLU A 187 -11.70 -2.25 15.91
CA GLU A 187 -12.29 -3.48 15.36
C GLU A 187 -13.60 -3.21 14.58
N ASN A 188 -14.70 -3.87 14.92
CA ASN A 188 -15.95 -3.74 14.18
C ASN A 188 -16.57 -2.33 14.19
N SER A 189 -16.12 -1.42 15.04
CA SER A 189 -16.52 -0.01 14.97
C SER A 189 -15.82 0.75 13.85
N PHE A 190 -14.70 0.22 13.35
CA PHE A 190 -13.86 0.81 12.33
C PHE A 190 -14.03 0.13 10.96
N ILE A 191 -14.30 -1.18 10.91
CA ILE A 191 -14.29 -2.01 9.69
C ILE A 191 -15.66 -2.05 8.98
N GLN A 192 -16.69 -1.38 9.46
CA GLN A 192 -18.04 -1.38 8.85
C GLN A 192 -18.14 -0.44 7.65
#